data_8c67adb06e62416eedcb416a5f9c27b8
#
_entry.id   8c67adb06e62416eedcb416a5f9c27b8
#
_cell.length_a   1.000
_cell.length_b   1.000
_cell.length_c   1.000
_cell.angle_alpha   90.00
_cell.angle_beta   90.00
_cell.angle_gamma   90.00
#
_symmetry.space_group_name_H-M   'P 1'
#
loop_
_entity.id
_entity.type
_entity.pdbx_description
1 polymer ?
#
loop_
_entity_poly.entity_id
_entity_poly.type
_entity_poly.pdbx_seq_one_letter_code
_entity_poly.pdbx_strand_id
1 'polypeptide(L)'
;MPVNSRFHGITIKMYFRQKEHNPPHIHAIYGDTIGLFGLNDGEMFEGDMSGKNQQYVKEFIEYYRKELIQMWETQQFKELPPLEC
;
A
#
# COMPACT_ATOMS: atom_id res chain seq x y z
N MET A 1 0.30 -7.26 12.59
CA MET A 1 0.08 -7.06 11.15
C MET A 1 1.41 -6.86 10.46
N PRO A 2 1.64 -7.52 9.36
CA PRO A 2 2.93 -7.40 8.70
C PRO A 2 3.11 -6.01 8.08
N VAL A 3 4.29 -5.46 8.30
CA VAL A 3 4.72 -4.25 7.62
C VAL A 3 5.38 -4.69 6.32
N ASN A 4 4.85 -4.23 5.19
CA ASN A 4 5.36 -4.64 3.89
C ASN A 4 6.54 -3.79 3.44
N SER A 5 6.58 -2.50 3.83
CA SER A 5 7.70 -1.63 3.49
C SER A 5 7.61 -0.33 4.27
N ARG A 6 8.74 0.38 4.34
CA ARG A 6 8.81 1.74 4.90
C ARG A 6 9.72 2.57 4.03
N PHE A 7 9.25 3.75 3.64
CA PHE A 7 10.07 4.67 2.86
C PHE A 7 9.49 6.08 2.96
N HIS A 8 10.35 7.08 2.94
CA HIS A 8 9.96 8.49 3.04
C HIS A 8 9.04 8.77 4.24
N GLY A 9 9.25 8.05 5.35
CA GLY A 9 8.40 8.20 6.54
C GLY A 9 7.04 7.52 6.42
N ILE A 10 6.79 6.85 5.32
CA ILE A 10 5.52 6.17 5.06
C ILE A 10 5.67 4.68 5.36
N THR A 11 4.73 4.14 6.11
CA THR A 11 4.68 2.71 6.40
C THR A 11 3.59 2.07 5.54
N ILE A 12 3.94 1.04 4.80
CA ILE A 12 3.00 0.33 3.94
C ILE A 12 2.61 -0.96 4.64
N LYS A 13 1.30 -1.19 4.75
CA LYS A 13 0.75 -2.41 5.36
C LYS A 13 -0.33 -2.99 4.47
N MET A 14 -0.38 -4.31 4.43
CA MET A 14 -1.46 -5.03 3.78
C MET A 14 -2.07 -5.94 4.83
N TYR A 15 -3.40 -5.87 4.97
CA TYR A 15 -4.11 -6.67 5.96
C TYR A 15 -4.70 -7.90 5.32
N PHE A 16 -4.98 -8.91 6.12
CA PHE A 16 -5.66 -10.09 5.62
C PHE A 16 -7.01 -9.69 5.03
N ARG A 17 -7.35 -10.36 3.94
CA ARG A 17 -8.59 -10.10 3.24
C ARG A 17 -9.78 -10.41 4.15
N GLN A 18 -10.67 -9.43 4.32
CA GLN A 18 -11.90 -9.62 5.04
C GLN A 18 -12.94 -10.23 4.08
N LYS A 19 -14.10 -10.59 4.63
CA LYS A 19 -15.19 -11.12 3.80
C LYS A 19 -15.86 -10.03 2.96
N GLU A 20 -15.27 -8.88 2.91
CA GLU A 20 -15.81 -7.75 2.16
C GLU A 20 -15.34 -7.80 0.72
N HIS A 21 -16.19 -7.32 -0.18
CA HIS A 21 -15.84 -7.28 -1.60
C HIS A 21 -15.10 -6.00 -1.95
N ASN A 22 -14.07 -5.73 -1.21
CA ASN A 22 -13.23 -4.56 -1.47
C ASN A 22 -12.22 -4.87 -2.56
N PRO A 23 -11.89 -3.90 -3.41
CA PRO A 23 -10.81 -4.12 -4.36
C PRO A 23 -9.48 -4.33 -3.61
N PRO A 24 -8.51 -4.99 -4.24
CA PRO A 24 -7.19 -5.13 -3.63
C PRO A 24 -6.62 -3.77 -3.27
N HIS A 25 -6.13 -3.63 -2.04
CA HIS A 25 -5.64 -2.34 -1.57
C HIS A 25 -4.59 -2.51 -0.47
N ILE A 26 -3.85 -1.43 -0.24
CA ILE A 26 -2.89 -1.34 0.85
C ILE A 26 -3.22 -0.14 1.71
N HIS A 27 -2.69 -0.16 2.94
CA HIS A 27 -2.76 0.97 3.86
C HIS A 27 -1.41 1.65 3.88
N ALA A 28 -1.39 2.96 3.69
CA ALA A 28 -0.18 3.77 3.82
C ALA A 28 -0.36 4.69 5.02
N ILE A 29 0.60 4.65 5.93
CA ILE A 29 0.53 5.39 7.19
C ILE A 29 1.67 6.39 7.24
N TYR A 30 1.34 7.65 7.48
CA TYR A 30 2.32 8.71 7.65
C TYR A 30 1.94 9.54 8.87
N GLY A 31 2.69 9.35 9.97
CA GLY A 31 2.36 10.01 11.22
C GLY A 31 0.96 9.62 11.69
N ASP A 32 0.09 10.61 11.83
CA ASP A 32 -1.28 10.39 12.28
C ASP A 32 -2.28 10.18 11.15
N THR A 33 -1.80 10.18 9.90
CA THR A 33 -2.69 10.04 8.75
C THR A 33 -2.58 8.67 8.12
N ILE A 34 -3.68 8.20 7.57
CA ILE A 34 -3.74 6.91 6.89
C ILE A 34 -4.46 7.11 5.57
N GLY A 35 -3.93 6.48 4.50
CA GLY A 35 -4.60 6.47 3.22
C GLY A 35 -4.73 5.03 2.72
N LEU A 36 -5.86 4.73 2.10
CA LEU A 36 -6.11 3.44 1.48
C LEU A 36 -5.95 3.61 -0.03
N PHE A 37 -5.08 2.78 -0.61
CA PHE A 37 -4.72 2.89 -2.02
C PHE A 37 -5.06 1.61 -2.75
N GLY A 38 -5.73 1.74 -3.90
CA GLY A 38 -6.04 0.60 -4.73
C GLY A 38 -4.82 0.09 -5.46
N LEU A 39 -4.68 -1.23 -5.56
CA LEU A 39 -3.54 -1.83 -6.25
C LEU A 39 -3.67 -1.75 -7.76
N ASN A 40 -4.89 -1.65 -8.27
CA ASN A 40 -5.10 -1.63 -9.71
C ASN A 40 -4.73 -0.30 -10.34
N ASP A 41 -5.00 0.80 -9.66
CA ASP A 41 -4.75 2.13 -10.21
C ASP A 41 -3.74 2.95 -9.42
N GLY A 42 -3.36 2.50 -8.21
CA GLY A 42 -2.41 3.22 -7.38
C GLY A 42 -2.97 4.51 -6.79
N GLU A 43 -4.27 4.68 -6.81
CA GLU A 43 -4.89 5.91 -6.33
C GLU A 43 -5.46 5.73 -4.92
N MET A 44 -5.39 6.81 -4.14
CA MET A 44 -6.01 6.82 -2.81
C MET A 44 -7.52 6.95 -2.97
N PHE A 45 -8.27 5.99 -2.46
CA PHE A 45 -9.72 6.05 -2.54
C PHE A 45 -10.37 6.38 -1.19
N GLU A 46 -9.60 6.36 -0.12
CA GLU A 46 -10.10 6.72 1.20
C GLU A 46 -8.93 7.20 2.05
N GLY A 47 -9.18 8.15 2.92
CA GLY A 47 -8.17 8.62 3.85
C GLY A 47 -7.75 10.04 3.60
N ASP A 48 -6.63 10.43 4.22
CA ASP A 48 -6.11 11.79 4.14
C ASP A 48 -4.59 11.72 4.05
N MET A 49 -4.03 12.29 2.99
CA MET A 49 -2.58 12.26 2.80
C MET A 49 -2.21 13.36 1.80
N SER A 50 -1.06 14.00 2.03
CA SER A 50 -0.60 15.06 1.12
C SER A 50 -0.40 14.53 -0.29
N GLY A 51 -0.49 15.39 -1.29
CA GLY A 51 -0.29 14.99 -2.67
C GLY A 51 1.10 14.40 -2.90
N LYS A 52 2.11 14.94 -2.23
CA LYS A 52 3.48 14.44 -2.34
C LYS A 52 3.57 13.01 -1.84
N ASN A 53 2.98 12.72 -0.69
CA ASN A 53 3.02 11.37 -0.13
C ASN A 53 2.16 10.41 -0.96
N GLN A 54 1.04 10.88 -1.50
CA GLN A 54 0.25 10.07 -2.41
C GLN A 54 1.06 9.67 -3.63
N GLN A 55 1.87 10.57 -4.15
CA GLN A 55 2.71 10.26 -5.30
C GLN A 55 3.77 9.20 -4.97
N TYR A 56 4.38 9.28 -3.79
CA TYR A 56 5.33 8.27 -3.35
C TYR A 56 4.68 6.88 -3.28
N VAL A 57 3.48 6.82 -2.71
CA VAL A 57 2.78 5.54 -2.58
C VAL A 57 2.38 5.00 -3.95
N LYS A 58 1.90 5.88 -4.83
CA LYS A 58 1.54 5.47 -6.18
C LYS A 58 2.73 4.88 -6.92
N GLU A 59 3.90 5.50 -6.82
CA GLU A 59 5.11 4.99 -7.45
C GLU A 59 5.50 3.62 -6.90
N PHE A 60 5.35 3.45 -5.59
CA PHE A 60 5.62 2.17 -4.95
C PHE A 60 4.68 1.09 -5.50
N ILE A 61 3.40 1.40 -5.59
CA ILE A 61 2.41 0.44 -6.10
C ILE A 61 2.70 0.09 -7.55
N GLU A 62 3.04 1.07 -8.38
CA GLU A 62 3.34 0.82 -9.79
C GLU A 62 4.57 -0.06 -9.95
N TYR A 63 5.57 0.14 -9.10
CA TYR A 63 6.79 -0.64 -9.16
C TYR A 63 6.57 -2.09 -8.72
N TYR A 64 5.80 -2.29 -7.65
CA TYR A 64 5.61 -3.60 -7.06
C TYR A 64 4.22 -4.19 -7.31
N ARG A 65 3.52 -3.74 -8.33
CA ARG A 65 2.13 -4.15 -8.54
C ARG A 65 1.95 -5.66 -8.59
N LYS A 66 2.81 -6.37 -9.31
CA LYS A 66 2.71 -7.82 -9.41
C LYS A 66 2.85 -8.49 -8.04
N GLU A 67 3.85 -8.08 -7.29
CA GLU A 67 4.12 -8.65 -5.97
C GLU A 67 2.99 -8.34 -5.01
N LEU A 68 2.49 -7.10 -5.04
CA LEU A 68 1.41 -6.69 -4.15
C LEU A 68 0.11 -7.44 -4.46
N ILE A 69 -0.22 -7.58 -5.73
CA ILE A 69 -1.43 -8.32 -6.12
C ILE A 69 -1.30 -9.79 -5.74
N GLN A 70 -0.12 -10.36 -5.96
CA GLN A 70 0.11 -11.75 -5.57
C GLN A 70 -0.05 -11.95 -4.07
N MET A 71 0.49 -11.04 -3.26
CA MET A 71 0.33 -11.12 -1.80
C MET A 71 -1.14 -11.01 -1.41
N TRP A 72 -1.88 -10.14 -2.08
CA TRP A 72 -3.30 -9.99 -1.81
C TRP A 72 -4.08 -11.28 -2.13
N GLU A 73 -3.78 -11.88 -3.27
CA GLU A 73 -4.51 -13.07 -3.71
C GLU A 73 -4.16 -14.31 -2.90
N THR A 74 -2.88 -14.49 -2.57
CA THR A 74 -2.43 -15.67 -1.84
C THR A 74 -2.50 -15.48 -0.34
N GLN A 75 -2.61 -14.27 0.15
CA GLN A 75 -2.57 -13.91 1.57
C GLN A 75 -1.26 -14.34 2.22
N GLN A 76 -0.21 -14.45 1.43
CA GLN A 76 1.15 -14.73 1.89
C GLN A 76 1.96 -13.45 1.77
N PHE A 77 2.08 -12.74 2.87
CA PHE A 77 2.71 -11.43 2.90
C PHE A 77 4.21 -11.55 3.10
N LYS A 78 4.95 -10.65 2.46
CA LYS A 78 6.39 -10.55 2.63
C LYS A 78 6.77 -9.07 2.66
N GLU A 79 7.94 -8.80 3.22
CA GLU A 79 8.47 -7.44 3.22
C GLU A 79 9.09 -7.15 1.86
N LEU A 80 8.81 -5.96 1.34
CA LEU A 80 9.38 -5.50 0.08
C LEU A 80 10.44 -4.44 0.37
N PRO A 81 11.52 -4.39 -0.42
CA PRO A 81 12.51 -3.35 -0.23
C PRO A 81 11.91 -1.96 -0.43
N PRO A 82 12.39 -0.96 0.31
CA PRO A 82 11.92 0.39 0.09
C PRO A 82 12.27 0.88 -1.30
N LEU A 83 11.38 1.68 -1.87
CA LEU A 83 11.63 2.29 -3.17
C LEU A 83 12.46 3.53 -2.96
N GLU A 84 13.68 3.51 -3.46
CA GLU A 84 14.60 4.66 -3.34
C GLU A 84 14.52 5.49 -4.61
N CYS A 85 14.31 6.79 -4.41
CA CYS A 85 14.27 7.75 -5.52
C CYS A 85 15.52 8.61 -5.51
#